data_51113eda1e53d400fe0266da69ae419c
#
_entry.id   51113eda1e53d400fe0266da69ae419c
#
_cell.length_a   1.000
_cell.length_b   1.000
_cell.length_c   1.000
_cell.angle_alpha   90.00
_cell.angle_beta   90.00
_cell.angle_gamma   90.00
#
_symmetry.space_group_name_H-M   'P 1'
#
loop_
_entity.id
_entity.type
_entity.pdbx_description
1 polymer ?
#
loop_
_entity_poly.entity_id
_entity_poly.type
_entity_poly.pdbx_seq_one_letter_code
_entity_poly.pdbx_strand_id
1 'polypeptide(L)'
;HIARRNLWISVSCLLLAFCVWMLFSAVTVNLNKIGFNFTTDQLFLLTALPSVSGALLRVPYSFMVPIFGGRRWTVFSTAILIIPCVWLGIAVQNPNTPFGIFIVIALLCGFAGANFASSMGNISFFFPKAKQGSALGINGGLGNLGVSVMQLVAPLVIFIPVFAFLGVNGVPQADGSVMSLANAAWIWVPLLAIATIAAWSGMNDIASSRASIADQLPVLQRLHLWLLSLLYLATFGSFIGFSAGFAMLAKTQFPDVNILRLAFFGPFIGAIARSVGGAISDKFGGVRVTLINFIFMAIFSALLFLTLPGTGSGNFIAFYAVFMGLFLTAGLGSGSTFQMIAVIFRQITIYRVKMKGGSDEQAQREAVTETAAALGFISAIGAVGGFFIPQAFGMSLNMTGSPVGAMKVFLIFYIVCVLLTWLVYGRRKFSQK
;
A
#
# COMPACT_ATOMS: atom_id res chain seq x y z
N HIS A 1 -13.67 -6.65 25.34
CA HIS A 1 -12.33 -6.43 25.91
C HIS A 1 -11.22 -7.14 25.15
N ILE A 2 -11.35 -8.46 24.94
CA ILE A 2 -10.37 -9.26 24.20
C ILE A 2 -10.27 -8.82 22.74
N ALA A 3 -11.41 -8.60 22.08
CA ALA A 3 -11.45 -8.18 20.69
C ALA A 3 -10.77 -6.83 20.48
N ARG A 4 -11.03 -5.86 21.36
CA ARG A 4 -10.40 -4.54 21.28
C ARG A 4 -8.89 -4.59 21.50
N ARG A 5 -8.44 -5.40 22.45
CA ARG A 5 -7.01 -5.58 22.71
C ARG A 5 -6.31 -6.15 21.48
N ASN A 6 -6.88 -7.20 20.88
CA ASN A 6 -6.34 -7.77 19.64
C ASN A 6 -6.33 -6.76 18.50
N LEU A 7 -7.40 -5.96 18.37
CA LEU A 7 -7.47 -4.91 17.33
C LEU A 7 -6.34 -3.89 17.47
N TRP A 8 -6.13 -3.34 18.69
CA TRP A 8 -5.13 -2.29 18.85
C TRP A 8 -3.69 -2.78 18.73
N ILE A 9 -3.42 -4.01 19.17
CA ILE A 9 -2.12 -4.65 18.93
C ILE A 9 -1.92 -4.90 17.43
N SER A 10 -2.95 -5.39 16.75
CA SER A 10 -2.92 -5.61 15.30
C SER A 10 -2.66 -4.31 14.54
N VAL A 11 -3.35 -3.23 14.89
CA VAL A 11 -3.13 -1.90 14.30
C VAL A 11 -1.67 -1.46 14.46
N SER A 12 -1.10 -1.63 15.64
CA SER A 12 0.29 -1.25 15.91
C SER A 12 1.27 -2.06 15.07
N CYS A 13 1.08 -3.37 14.99
CA CYS A 13 1.91 -4.24 14.15
C CYS A 13 1.78 -3.91 12.67
N LEU A 14 0.57 -3.66 12.20
CA LEU A 14 0.32 -3.36 10.80
C LEU A 14 0.87 -1.99 10.40
N LEU A 15 0.75 -0.99 11.26
CA LEU A 15 1.33 0.33 11.04
C LEU A 15 2.85 0.22 10.86
N LEU A 16 3.53 -0.50 11.73
CA LEU A 16 4.97 -0.73 11.61
C LEU A 16 5.32 -1.53 10.35
N ALA A 17 4.49 -2.50 9.98
CA ALA A 17 4.68 -3.23 8.73
C ALA A 17 4.61 -2.29 7.51
N PHE A 18 3.67 -1.37 7.46
CA PHE A 18 3.62 -0.39 6.37
C PHE A 18 4.82 0.56 6.38
N CYS A 19 5.36 0.90 7.56
CA CYS A 19 6.60 1.66 7.63
C CYS A 19 7.75 0.92 6.93
N VAL A 20 7.90 -0.36 7.20
CA VAL A 20 8.96 -1.19 6.60
C VAL A 20 8.69 -1.42 5.11
N TRP A 21 7.45 -1.63 4.72
CA TRP A 21 7.09 -1.90 3.33
C TRP A 21 7.53 -0.78 2.39
N MET A 22 7.33 0.46 2.79
CA MET A 22 7.66 1.63 1.96
C MET A 22 8.98 2.29 2.34
N LEU A 23 9.83 1.63 3.12
CA LEU A 23 11.08 2.19 3.64
C LEU A 23 11.99 2.70 2.52
N PHE A 24 12.07 1.98 1.41
CA PHE A 24 12.91 2.40 0.28
C PHE A 24 12.43 3.68 -0.40
N SER A 25 11.19 4.09 -0.24
CA SER A 25 10.70 5.38 -0.76
C SER A 25 11.43 6.58 -0.17
N ALA A 26 11.90 6.47 1.06
CA ALA A 26 12.69 7.50 1.72
C ALA A 26 14.20 7.26 1.59
N VAL A 27 14.62 6.00 1.58
CA VAL A 27 16.04 5.64 1.54
C VAL A 27 16.67 5.94 0.18
N THR A 28 15.99 5.62 -0.93
CA THR A 28 16.54 5.77 -2.28
C THR A 28 16.88 7.22 -2.63
N VAL A 29 16.14 8.18 -2.10
CA VAL A 29 16.37 9.61 -2.33
C VAL A 29 17.74 10.04 -1.79
N ASN A 30 18.25 9.34 -0.78
CA ASN A 30 19.47 9.70 -0.06
C ASN A 30 20.68 8.83 -0.39
N LEU A 31 20.51 7.71 -1.10
CA LEU A 31 21.62 6.76 -1.33
C LEU A 31 22.81 7.40 -2.02
N ASN A 32 22.58 8.16 -3.09
CA ASN A 32 23.70 8.80 -3.82
C ASN A 32 24.34 9.94 -3.03
N LYS A 33 23.65 10.47 -2.02
CA LYS A 33 24.20 11.52 -1.14
C LYS A 33 25.23 10.97 -0.15
N ILE A 34 25.26 9.67 0.08
CA ILE A 34 26.17 9.03 1.04
C ILE A 34 27.25 8.19 0.38
N GLY A 35 27.47 8.38 -0.92
CA GLY A 35 28.59 7.77 -1.63
C GLY A 35 28.21 6.65 -2.60
N PHE A 36 26.94 6.27 -2.69
CA PHE A 36 26.48 5.34 -3.74
C PHE A 36 26.36 6.07 -5.07
N ASN A 37 26.53 5.32 -6.15
CA ASN A 37 26.50 5.86 -7.50
C ASN A 37 25.54 5.04 -8.37
N PHE A 38 24.28 4.98 -7.92
CA PHE A 38 23.23 4.27 -8.64
C PHE A 38 22.56 5.19 -9.66
N THR A 39 22.16 4.59 -10.78
CA THR A 39 21.39 5.31 -11.80
C THR A 39 19.97 5.58 -11.29
N THR A 40 19.29 6.56 -11.90
CA THR A 40 17.89 6.86 -11.59
C THR A 40 17.01 5.62 -11.77
N ASP A 41 17.26 4.85 -12.82
CA ASP A 41 16.57 3.60 -13.11
C ASP A 41 16.71 2.57 -11.98
N GLN A 42 17.93 2.42 -11.47
CA GLN A 42 18.20 1.52 -10.33
C GLN A 42 17.49 1.98 -9.07
N LEU A 43 17.45 3.28 -8.80
CA LEU A 43 16.78 3.82 -7.61
C LEU A 43 15.26 3.61 -7.69
N PHE A 44 14.64 3.83 -8.85
CA PHE A 44 13.21 3.54 -9.01
C PHE A 44 12.92 2.06 -8.89
N LEU A 45 13.80 1.19 -9.39
CA LEU A 45 13.65 -0.26 -9.22
C LEU A 45 13.61 -0.64 -7.74
N LEU A 46 14.51 -0.08 -6.93
CA LEU A 46 14.54 -0.35 -5.49
C LEU A 46 13.25 0.10 -4.78
N THR A 47 12.65 1.21 -5.21
CA THR A 47 11.35 1.63 -4.65
C THR A 47 10.20 0.73 -5.10
N ALA A 48 10.33 0.09 -6.25
CA ALA A 48 9.29 -0.76 -6.83
C ALA A 48 9.30 -2.20 -6.29
N LEU A 49 10.46 -2.75 -6.00
CA LEU A 49 10.62 -4.17 -5.65
C LEU A 49 9.86 -4.62 -4.40
N PRO A 50 9.74 -3.83 -3.32
CA PRO A 50 8.96 -4.28 -2.16
C PRO A 50 7.52 -4.63 -2.48
N SER A 51 6.92 -4.01 -3.49
CA SER A 51 5.55 -4.31 -3.89
C SER A 51 5.43 -5.60 -4.70
N VAL A 52 6.51 -6.10 -5.31
CA VAL A 52 6.50 -7.41 -5.97
C VAL A 52 6.30 -8.53 -4.95
N SER A 53 7.19 -8.61 -3.97
CA SER A 53 7.09 -9.62 -2.92
C SER A 53 5.86 -9.39 -2.05
N GLY A 54 5.54 -8.14 -1.74
CA GLY A 54 4.36 -7.78 -0.96
C GLY A 54 3.07 -8.26 -1.60
N ALA A 55 2.92 -8.04 -2.90
CA ALA A 55 1.74 -8.48 -3.64
C ALA A 55 1.65 -10.01 -3.72
N LEU A 56 2.75 -10.66 -4.11
CA LEU A 56 2.79 -12.11 -4.26
C LEU A 56 2.50 -12.84 -2.96
N LEU A 57 3.03 -12.36 -1.85
CA LEU A 57 2.89 -13.00 -0.54
C LEU A 57 1.56 -12.73 0.13
N ARG A 58 0.76 -11.77 -0.33
CA ARG A 58 -0.59 -11.57 0.23
C ARG A 58 -1.47 -12.79 0.09
N VAL A 59 -1.32 -13.55 -0.97
CA VAL A 59 -2.10 -14.77 -1.20
C VAL A 59 -1.76 -15.84 -0.14
N PRO A 60 -0.50 -16.32 -0.01
CA PRO A 60 -0.19 -17.30 1.04
C PRO A 60 -0.43 -16.75 2.45
N TYR A 61 -0.17 -15.47 2.72
CA TYR A 61 -0.40 -14.88 4.05
C TYR A 61 -1.88 -14.93 4.45
N SER A 62 -2.78 -14.82 3.51
CA SER A 62 -4.22 -14.91 3.81
C SER A 62 -4.63 -16.27 4.36
N PHE A 63 -3.85 -17.33 4.12
CA PHE A 63 -4.12 -18.69 4.61
C PHE A 63 -3.39 -19.02 5.92
N MET A 64 -2.50 -18.16 6.39
CA MET A 64 -1.61 -18.51 7.50
C MET A 64 -2.28 -18.41 8.87
N VAL A 65 -3.20 -17.49 9.06
CA VAL A 65 -3.92 -17.32 10.32
C VAL A 65 -4.75 -18.59 10.67
N PRO A 66 -5.52 -19.17 9.73
CA PRO A 66 -6.21 -20.43 10.00
C PRO A 66 -5.27 -21.60 10.31
N ILE A 67 -4.04 -21.59 9.79
CA ILE A 67 -3.08 -22.69 9.98
C ILE A 67 -2.34 -22.55 11.31
N PHE A 68 -1.79 -21.36 11.59
CA PHE A 68 -0.88 -21.13 12.72
C PHE A 68 -1.50 -20.38 13.89
N GLY A 69 -2.67 -19.76 13.70
CA GLY A 69 -3.28 -18.88 14.67
C GLY A 69 -2.86 -17.42 14.50
N GLY A 70 -3.75 -16.51 14.86
CA GLY A 70 -3.54 -15.08 14.66
C GLY A 70 -2.39 -14.51 15.46
N ARG A 71 -2.27 -14.93 16.75
CA ARG A 71 -1.17 -14.50 17.62
C ARG A 71 0.17 -14.97 17.10
N ARG A 72 0.30 -16.27 16.85
CA ARG A 72 1.57 -16.87 16.40
C ARG A 72 2.01 -16.31 15.06
N TRP A 73 1.09 -16.16 14.13
CA TRP A 73 1.43 -15.62 12.82
C TRP A 73 1.79 -14.13 12.89
N THR A 74 1.07 -13.33 13.68
CA THR A 74 1.40 -11.91 13.87
C THR A 74 2.78 -11.73 14.49
N VAL A 75 3.12 -12.55 15.50
CA VAL A 75 4.45 -12.55 16.13
C VAL A 75 5.53 -12.84 15.08
N PHE A 76 5.36 -13.92 14.32
CA PHE A 76 6.34 -14.32 13.31
C PHE A 76 6.46 -13.29 12.21
N SER A 77 5.35 -12.85 11.61
CA SER A 77 5.34 -11.94 10.48
C SER A 77 5.81 -10.52 10.84
N THR A 78 5.69 -10.13 12.10
CA THR A 78 6.22 -8.85 12.60
C THR A 78 7.72 -8.98 12.93
N ALA A 79 8.11 -10.04 13.60
CA ALA A 79 9.50 -10.25 14.00
C ALA A 79 10.47 -10.37 12.82
N ILE A 80 10.07 -11.04 11.74
CA ILE A 80 10.92 -11.20 10.56
C ILE A 80 11.25 -9.87 9.87
N LEU A 81 10.45 -8.84 10.08
CA LEU A 81 10.69 -7.51 9.51
C LEU A 81 11.91 -6.83 10.12
N ILE A 82 12.37 -7.29 11.27
CA ILE A 82 13.61 -6.81 11.88
C ILE A 82 14.81 -7.13 10.97
N ILE A 83 14.78 -8.26 10.27
CA ILE A 83 15.88 -8.70 9.41
C ILE A 83 16.20 -7.67 8.31
N PRO A 84 15.25 -7.26 7.44
CA PRO A 84 15.57 -6.26 6.42
C PRO A 84 15.93 -4.90 7.01
N CYS A 85 15.36 -4.51 8.14
CA CYS A 85 15.71 -3.23 8.79
C CYS A 85 17.14 -3.23 9.29
N VAL A 86 17.59 -4.28 9.97
CA VAL A 86 18.96 -4.40 10.44
C VAL A 86 19.93 -4.47 9.27
N TRP A 87 19.61 -5.29 8.27
CA TRP A 87 20.49 -5.46 7.11
C TRP A 87 20.60 -4.19 6.29
N LEU A 88 19.51 -3.47 6.07
CA LEU A 88 19.54 -2.20 5.35
C LEU A 88 20.41 -1.18 6.06
N GLY A 89 20.28 -1.07 7.39
CA GLY A 89 21.10 -0.16 8.17
C GLY A 89 22.58 -0.47 8.09
N ILE A 90 22.96 -1.74 8.02
CA ILE A 90 24.36 -2.16 7.82
C ILE A 90 24.81 -1.84 6.39
N ALA A 91 23.98 -2.16 5.40
CA ALA A 91 24.32 -2.01 3.99
C ALA A 91 24.56 -0.57 3.59
N VAL A 92 23.78 0.38 4.10
CA VAL A 92 23.92 1.80 3.74
C VAL A 92 25.17 2.45 4.32
N GLN A 93 25.81 1.84 5.33
CA GLN A 93 27.02 2.38 5.93
C GLN A 93 28.29 2.07 5.11
N ASN A 94 28.21 1.16 4.15
CA ASN A 94 29.35 0.81 3.31
C ASN A 94 29.04 1.17 1.84
N PRO A 95 29.71 2.20 1.27
CA PRO A 95 29.49 2.61 -0.12
C PRO A 95 29.83 1.55 -1.16
N ASN A 96 30.55 0.51 -0.77
CA ASN A 96 30.92 -0.61 -1.65
C ASN A 96 29.87 -1.72 -1.69
N THR A 97 28.77 -1.58 -0.94
CA THR A 97 27.69 -2.57 -0.96
C THR A 97 27.13 -2.71 -2.37
N PRO A 98 27.12 -3.95 -2.95
CA PRO A 98 26.60 -4.15 -4.29
C PRO A 98 25.11 -3.86 -4.41
N PHE A 99 24.70 -3.43 -5.59
CA PHE A 99 23.27 -3.17 -5.87
C PHE A 99 22.40 -4.42 -5.64
N GLY A 100 22.92 -5.61 -5.94
CA GLY A 100 22.20 -6.87 -5.71
C GLY A 100 21.80 -7.11 -4.25
N ILE A 101 22.60 -6.63 -3.30
CA ILE A 101 22.27 -6.71 -1.87
C ILE A 101 21.03 -5.86 -1.57
N PHE A 102 20.97 -4.66 -2.12
CA PHE A 102 19.80 -3.78 -1.96
C PHE A 102 18.55 -4.38 -2.59
N ILE A 103 18.68 -5.09 -3.71
CA ILE A 103 17.55 -5.81 -4.33
C ILE A 103 16.98 -6.84 -3.34
N VAL A 104 17.83 -7.65 -2.72
CA VAL A 104 17.40 -8.67 -1.75
C VAL A 104 16.72 -8.02 -0.55
N ILE A 105 17.31 -6.95 -0.01
CA ILE A 105 16.74 -6.22 1.14
C ILE A 105 15.37 -5.64 0.77
N ALA A 106 15.24 -5.05 -0.42
CA ALA A 106 13.98 -4.48 -0.89
C ALA A 106 12.87 -5.56 -0.99
N LEU A 107 13.21 -6.73 -1.50
CA LEU A 107 12.27 -7.85 -1.57
C LEU A 107 11.88 -8.34 -0.17
N LEU A 108 12.81 -8.34 0.79
CA LEU A 108 12.50 -8.69 2.18
C LEU A 108 11.61 -7.63 2.86
N CYS A 109 11.80 -6.35 2.55
CA CYS A 109 10.90 -5.30 3.02
C CYS A 109 9.47 -5.51 2.50
N GLY A 110 9.33 -6.10 1.33
CA GLY A 110 8.04 -6.43 0.75
C GLY A 110 7.21 -7.43 1.55
N PHE A 111 7.84 -8.26 2.36
CA PHE A 111 7.13 -9.18 3.26
C PHE A 111 6.17 -8.42 4.18
N ALA A 112 6.54 -7.20 4.54
CA ALA A 112 5.69 -6.32 5.35
C ALA A 112 4.35 -5.99 4.66
N GLY A 113 4.36 -5.83 3.34
CA GLY A 113 3.14 -5.55 2.57
C GLY A 113 2.13 -6.69 2.63
N ALA A 114 2.59 -7.91 2.77
CA ALA A 114 1.74 -9.09 2.90
C ALA A 114 1.04 -9.18 4.26
N ASN A 115 1.58 -8.53 5.30
CA ASN A 115 0.99 -8.50 6.63
C ASN A 115 -0.44 -7.93 6.62
N PHE A 116 -0.77 -7.09 5.66
CA PHE A 116 -2.13 -6.58 5.52
C PHE A 116 -3.16 -7.70 5.36
N ALA A 117 -2.86 -8.69 4.51
CA ALA A 117 -3.80 -9.78 4.23
C ALA A 117 -4.06 -10.64 5.47
N SER A 118 -3.00 -11.03 6.18
CA SER A 118 -3.15 -11.85 7.38
C SER A 118 -3.76 -11.06 8.54
N SER A 119 -3.39 -9.79 8.69
CA SER A 119 -3.91 -8.92 9.74
C SER A 119 -5.41 -8.67 9.58
N MET A 120 -5.85 -8.33 8.38
CA MET A 120 -7.28 -8.10 8.10
C MET A 120 -8.10 -9.36 8.30
N GLY A 121 -7.60 -10.51 7.83
CA GLY A 121 -8.24 -11.80 8.05
C GLY A 121 -8.37 -12.15 9.52
N ASN A 122 -7.31 -11.95 10.30
CA ASN A 122 -7.34 -12.23 11.72
C ASN A 122 -8.36 -11.37 12.47
N ILE A 123 -8.38 -10.06 12.21
CA ILE A 123 -9.29 -9.15 12.91
C ILE A 123 -10.75 -9.43 12.54
N SER A 124 -11.03 -9.88 11.33
CA SER A 124 -12.39 -10.22 10.93
C SER A 124 -13.03 -11.28 11.83
N PHE A 125 -12.24 -12.16 12.44
CA PHE A 125 -12.73 -13.24 13.30
C PHE A 125 -13.09 -12.79 14.71
N PHE A 126 -12.62 -11.61 15.15
CA PHE A 126 -12.86 -11.11 16.51
C PHE A 126 -14.14 -10.28 16.63
N PHE A 127 -14.77 -9.89 15.52
CA PHE A 127 -15.90 -8.97 15.55
C PHE A 127 -17.11 -9.56 14.84
N PRO A 128 -18.34 -9.38 15.38
CA PRO A 128 -19.56 -9.77 14.70
C PRO A 128 -19.78 -8.92 13.43
N LYS A 129 -20.59 -9.41 12.50
CA LYS A 129 -20.83 -8.75 11.20
C LYS A 129 -21.21 -7.26 11.32
N ALA A 130 -21.97 -6.90 12.34
CA ALA A 130 -22.40 -5.52 12.54
C ALA A 130 -21.25 -4.55 12.86
N LYS A 131 -20.17 -5.06 13.47
CA LYS A 131 -19.00 -4.25 13.88
C LYS A 131 -17.75 -4.53 13.05
N GLN A 132 -17.80 -5.55 12.19
CA GLN A 132 -16.65 -6.02 11.42
C GLN A 132 -16.12 -4.95 10.46
N GLY A 133 -17.02 -4.26 9.75
CA GLY A 133 -16.62 -3.21 8.83
C GLY A 133 -15.88 -2.07 9.53
N SER A 134 -16.36 -1.66 10.70
CA SER A 134 -15.70 -0.63 11.51
C SER A 134 -14.31 -1.09 11.99
N ALA A 135 -14.21 -2.33 12.49
CA ALA A 135 -12.94 -2.88 12.98
C ALA A 135 -11.91 -3.02 11.84
N LEU A 136 -12.33 -3.53 10.70
CA LEU A 136 -11.45 -3.68 9.54
C LEU A 136 -11.04 -2.32 8.96
N GLY A 137 -11.94 -1.35 8.99
CA GLY A 137 -11.65 0.02 8.58
C GLY A 137 -10.60 0.68 9.46
N ILE A 138 -10.70 0.49 10.77
CA ILE A 138 -9.70 0.98 11.73
C ILE A 138 -8.36 0.27 11.51
N ASN A 139 -8.36 -1.04 11.43
CA ASN A 139 -7.13 -1.81 11.26
C ASN A 139 -6.42 -1.46 9.95
N GLY A 140 -7.13 -1.49 8.84
CA GLY A 140 -6.55 -1.17 7.53
C GLY A 140 -6.22 0.31 7.36
N GLY A 141 -7.11 1.20 7.78
CA GLY A 141 -6.91 2.64 7.64
C GLY A 141 -5.75 3.16 8.47
N LEU A 142 -5.69 2.81 9.75
CA LEU A 142 -4.57 3.19 10.62
C LEU A 142 -3.28 2.47 10.22
N GLY A 143 -3.38 1.22 9.74
CA GLY A 143 -2.22 0.52 9.17
C GLY A 143 -1.61 1.29 8.00
N ASN A 144 -2.42 1.75 7.06
CA ASN A 144 -1.96 2.53 5.91
C ASN A 144 -1.25 3.84 6.30
N LEU A 145 -1.58 4.41 7.47
CA LEU A 145 -0.86 5.58 7.98
C LEU A 145 0.63 5.32 8.22
N GLY A 146 1.03 4.05 8.35
CA GLY A 146 2.44 3.69 8.52
C GLY A 146 3.35 4.24 7.43
N VAL A 147 2.89 4.28 6.18
CA VAL A 147 3.65 4.86 5.08
C VAL A 147 3.97 6.33 5.37
N SER A 148 2.97 7.10 5.77
CA SER A 148 3.13 8.51 6.11
C SER A 148 4.02 8.72 7.34
N VAL A 149 3.85 7.89 8.38
CA VAL A 149 4.66 7.95 9.59
C VAL A 149 6.13 7.72 9.26
N MET A 150 6.44 6.73 8.46
CA MET A 150 7.83 6.45 8.05
C MET A 150 8.40 7.62 7.25
N GLN A 151 7.65 8.16 6.30
CA GLN A 151 8.12 9.26 5.47
C GLN A 151 8.26 10.58 6.24
N LEU A 152 7.55 10.73 7.35
CA LEU A 152 7.74 11.85 8.27
C LEU A 152 8.96 11.65 9.18
N VAL A 153 9.13 10.46 9.73
CA VAL A 153 10.17 10.13 10.72
C VAL A 153 11.54 10.02 10.07
N ALA A 154 11.66 9.38 8.92
CA ALA A 154 12.94 9.10 8.27
C ALA A 154 13.78 10.37 8.04
N PRO A 155 13.24 11.46 7.45
CA PRO A 155 14.04 12.68 7.25
C PRO A 155 14.51 13.35 8.54
N LEU A 156 13.81 13.12 9.64
CA LEU A 156 14.16 13.70 10.93
C LEU A 156 15.29 12.91 11.61
N VAL A 157 15.17 11.58 11.62
CA VAL A 157 16.11 10.73 12.39
C VAL A 157 17.46 10.55 11.71
N ILE A 158 17.57 10.76 10.40
CA ILE A 158 18.84 10.60 9.69
C ILE A 158 19.86 11.69 10.05
N PHE A 159 19.41 12.81 10.61
CA PHE A 159 20.29 13.90 11.05
C PHE A 159 20.51 13.94 12.57
N ILE A 160 19.97 12.98 13.30
CA ILE A 160 20.11 12.86 14.75
C ILE A 160 21.01 11.66 15.04
N PRO A 161 22.06 11.79 15.90
CA PRO A 161 22.98 10.67 16.17
C PRO A 161 22.39 9.63 17.14
N VAL A 162 21.22 9.06 16.80
CA VAL A 162 20.47 8.14 17.66
C VAL A 162 21.25 6.86 17.94
N PHE A 163 21.97 6.36 16.94
CA PHE A 163 22.72 5.10 17.02
C PHE A 163 24.23 5.29 17.01
N ALA A 164 24.70 6.47 17.39
CA ALA A 164 26.15 6.74 17.49
C ALA A 164 26.84 5.76 18.43
N PHE A 165 26.17 5.32 19.50
CA PHE A 165 26.71 4.34 20.45
C PHE A 165 26.97 2.97 19.83
N LEU A 166 26.35 2.66 18.68
CA LEU A 166 26.57 1.44 17.91
C LEU A 166 27.62 1.62 16.80
N GLY A 167 28.31 2.76 16.78
CA GLY A 167 29.34 3.03 15.78
C GLY A 167 28.84 3.61 14.46
N VAL A 168 27.62 4.09 14.40
CA VAL A 168 27.09 4.76 13.21
C VAL A 168 27.72 6.14 13.12
N ASN A 169 28.61 6.31 12.14
CA ASN A 169 29.21 7.59 11.80
C ASN A 169 28.52 8.11 10.53
N GLY A 170 27.91 9.29 10.63
CA GLY A 170 27.23 9.88 9.48
C GLY A 170 28.19 10.35 8.40
N VAL A 171 27.66 10.62 7.23
CA VAL A 171 28.39 11.18 6.09
C VAL A 171 28.16 12.69 6.06
N PRO A 172 29.22 13.52 6.07
CA PRO A 172 29.06 14.97 5.96
C PRO A 172 28.37 15.36 4.65
N GLN A 173 27.46 16.31 4.73
CA GLN A 173 26.74 16.86 3.57
C GLN A 173 27.25 18.27 3.25
N ALA A 174 26.96 18.75 2.04
CA ALA A 174 27.41 20.04 1.54
C ALA A 174 26.93 21.23 2.40
N ASP A 175 25.79 21.09 3.06
CA ASP A 175 25.20 22.12 3.94
C ASP A 175 25.77 22.12 5.36
N GLY A 176 26.77 21.28 5.65
CA GLY A 176 27.37 21.13 6.96
C GLY A 176 26.68 20.13 7.89
N SER A 177 25.54 19.57 7.51
CA SER A 177 24.86 18.52 8.27
C SER A 177 25.57 17.16 8.09
N VAL A 178 25.32 16.23 9.00
CA VAL A 178 25.85 14.87 8.96
C VAL A 178 24.67 13.91 8.84
N MET A 179 24.65 13.13 7.75
CA MET A 179 23.56 12.20 7.46
C MET A 179 23.95 10.79 7.87
N SER A 180 23.16 10.21 8.78
CA SER A 180 23.26 8.80 9.20
C SER A 180 22.06 8.03 8.65
N LEU A 181 22.12 7.61 7.40
CA LEU A 181 20.99 6.98 6.71
C LEU A 181 20.55 5.67 7.38
N ALA A 182 21.46 4.97 8.05
CA ALA A 182 21.12 3.76 8.81
C ALA A 182 20.02 4.01 9.84
N ASN A 183 19.91 5.21 10.38
CA ASN A 183 18.89 5.56 11.36
C ASN A 183 17.47 5.41 10.79
N ALA A 184 17.28 5.66 9.49
CA ALA A 184 15.99 5.51 8.84
C ALA A 184 15.48 4.06 8.86
N ALA A 185 16.38 3.09 8.87
CA ALA A 185 16.05 1.66 8.95
C ALA A 185 16.04 1.17 10.39
N TRP A 186 17.06 1.51 11.18
CA TRP A 186 17.24 0.97 12.52
C TRP A 186 16.26 1.51 13.55
N ILE A 187 15.68 2.69 13.31
CA ILE A 187 14.68 3.25 14.24
C ILE A 187 13.46 2.34 14.41
N TRP A 188 13.16 1.52 13.41
CA TRP A 188 12.02 0.61 13.45
C TRP A 188 12.31 -0.68 14.22
N VAL A 189 13.57 -1.03 14.43
CA VAL A 189 13.96 -2.28 15.08
C VAL A 189 13.44 -2.37 16.51
N PRO A 190 13.69 -1.38 17.41
CA PRO A 190 13.12 -1.42 18.76
C PRO A 190 11.60 -1.46 18.76
N LEU A 191 10.96 -0.70 17.86
CA LEU A 191 9.49 -0.65 17.78
C LEU A 191 8.91 -1.98 17.30
N LEU A 192 9.56 -2.64 16.34
CA LEU A 192 9.16 -3.98 15.89
C LEU A 192 9.32 -5.01 16.99
N ALA A 193 10.40 -4.93 17.77
CA ALA A 193 10.63 -5.82 18.91
C ALA A 193 9.52 -5.65 19.97
N ILE A 194 9.17 -4.40 20.30
CA ILE A 194 8.10 -4.10 21.26
C ILE A 194 6.76 -4.61 20.74
N ALA A 195 6.45 -4.37 19.47
CA ALA A 195 5.21 -4.84 18.84
C ALA A 195 5.13 -6.37 18.82
N THR A 196 6.23 -7.04 18.56
CA THR A 196 6.31 -8.52 18.58
C THR A 196 6.03 -9.06 19.97
N ILE A 197 6.62 -8.47 21.01
CA ILE A 197 6.39 -8.84 22.40
C ILE A 197 4.94 -8.58 22.79
N ALA A 198 4.38 -7.43 22.39
CA ALA A 198 2.97 -7.12 22.64
C ALA A 198 2.03 -8.13 21.97
N ALA A 199 2.34 -8.54 20.73
CA ALA A 199 1.55 -9.54 20.03
C ALA A 199 1.61 -10.91 20.73
N TRP A 200 2.79 -11.31 21.19
CA TRP A 200 2.94 -12.57 21.91
C TRP A 200 2.18 -12.58 23.22
N SER A 201 2.26 -11.52 24.01
CA SER A 201 1.67 -11.45 25.34
C SER A 201 0.20 -11.02 25.37
N GLY A 202 -0.25 -10.24 24.37
CA GLY A 202 -1.57 -9.62 24.39
C GLY A 202 -2.56 -10.11 23.35
N MET A 203 -2.12 -10.77 22.30
CA MET A 203 -3.03 -11.32 21.28
C MET A 203 -3.49 -12.74 21.65
N ASN A 204 -4.55 -13.17 20.99
CA ASN A 204 -5.15 -14.48 21.19
C ASN A 204 -5.23 -15.25 19.88
N ASP A 205 -5.11 -16.57 19.94
CA ASP A 205 -5.38 -17.47 18.83
C ASP A 205 -6.83 -17.92 18.88
N ILE A 206 -7.55 -17.77 17.76
CA ILE A 206 -8.91 -18.25 17.62
C ILE A 206 -8.89 -19.50 16.73
N ALA A 207 -9.46 -20.60 17.22
CA ALA A 207 -9.43 -21.91 16.57
C ALA A 207 -10.49 -22.04 15.43
N SER A 208 -11.31 -21.04 15.18
CA SER A 208 -12.65 -21.28 14.63
C SER A 208 -12.89 -20.97 13.18
N SER A 209 -11.89 -20.66 12.34
CA SER A 209 -12.24 -20.36 10.96
C SER A 209 -11.25 -20.91 9.96
N ARG A 210 -11.63 -22.06 9.45
CA ARG A 210 -10.90 -22.74 8.40
C ARG A 210 -11.71 -22.71 7.11
N ALA A 211 -11.43 -21.72 6.26
CA ALA A 211 -11.75 -21.88 4.86
C ALA A 211 -10.59 -22.60 4.21
N SER A 212 -10.84 -23.71 3.53
CA SER A 212 -9.79 -24.40 2.81
C SER A 212 -9.36 -23.58 1.58
N ILE A 213 -8.13 -23.77 1.13
CA ILE A 213 -7.64 -23.15 -0.12
C ILE A 213 -8.54 -23.54 -1.28
N ALA A 214 -8.99 -24.80 -1.32
CA ALA A 214 -9.87 -25.31 -2.38
C ALA A 214 -11.21 -24.56 -2.46
N ASP A 215 -11.78 -24.11 -1.33
CA ASP A 215 -13.03 -23.36 -1.30
C ASP A 215 -12.90 -21.94 -1.84
N GLN A 216 -11.70 -21.39 -1.87
CA GLN A 216 -11.42 -20.01 -2.30
C GLN A 216 -11.05 -19.92 -3.78
N LEU A 217 -10.47 -20.99 -4.35
CA LEU A 217 -10.00 -20.99 -5.74
C LEU A 217 -11.07 -20.75 -6.81
N PRO A 218 -12.35 -21.19 -6.66
CA PRO A 218 -13.35 -20.93 -7.69
C PRO A 218 -13.57 -19.45 -8.03
N VAL A 219 -13.24 -18.53 -7.13
CA VAL A 219 -13.37 -17.08 -7.39
C VAL A 219 -12.49 -16.62 -8.55
N LEU A 220 -11.39 -17.32 -8.82
CA LEU A 220 -10.48 -17.01 -9.93
C LEU A 220 -11.15 -17.16 -11.30
N GLN A 221 -12.22 -17.93 -11.39
CA GLN A 221 -12.98 -18.13 -12.64
C GLN A 221 -14.02 -17.02 -12.89
N ARG A 222 -14.21 -16.12 -11.94
CA ARG A 222 -15.18 -15.04 -12.06
C ARG A 222 -14.60 -13.88 -12.86
N LEU A 223 -15.28 -13.48 -13.93
CA LEU A 223 -14.86 -12.31 -14.72
C LEU A 223 -14.79 -11.04 -13.87
N HIS A 224 -15.74 -10.86 -12.96
CA HIS A 224 -15.79 -9.67 -12.10
C HIS A 224 -14.59 -9.57 -11.15
N LEU A 225 -13.96 -10.69 -10.78
CA LEU A 225 -12.71 -10.64 -10.03
C LEU A 225 -11.63 -9.82 -10.77
N TRP A 226 -11.46 -10.11 -12.06
CA TRP A 226 -10.43 -9.48 -12.88
C TRP A 226 -10.76 -8.03 -13.23
N LEU A 227 -12.04 -7.75 -13.54
CA LEU A 227 -12.48 -6.37 -13.80
C LEU A 227 -12.34 -5.49 -12.57
N LEU A 228 -12.76 -5.96 -11.41
CA LEU A 228 -12.67 -5.22 -10.17
C LEU A 228 -11.22 -5.13 -9.68
N SER A 229 -10.38 -6.12 -9.96
CA SER A 229 -8.94 -6.05 -9.72
C SER A 229 -8.30 -4.90 -10.47
N LEU A 230 -8.69 -4.69 -11.71
CA LEU A 230 -8.19 -3.57 -12.52
C LEU A 230 -8.55 -2.23 -11.88
N LEU A 231 -9.79 -2.09 -11.40
CA LEU A 231 -10.24 -0.88 -10.73
C LEU A 231 -9.51 -0.65 -9.40
N TYR A 232 -9.28 -1.70 -8.63
CA TYR A 232 -8.54 -1.59 -7.37
C TYR A 232 -7.05 -1.33 -7.61
N LEU A 233 -6.48 -1.89 -8.66
CA LEU A 233 -5.13 -1.57 -9.10
C LEU A 233 -5.01 -0.07 -9.42
N ALA A 234 -6.01 0.51 -10.08
CA ALA A 234 -6.00 1.93 -10.42
C ALA A 234 -6.11 2.84 -9.18
N THR A 235 -6.83 2.41 -8.15
CA THR A 235 -7.02 3.21 -6.93
C THR A 235 -5.94 2.91 -5.89
N PHE A 236 -5.94 1.73 -5.32
CA PHE A 236 -4.96 1.35 -4.30
C PHE A 236 -3.54 1.24 -4.89
N GLY A 237 -3.42 0.69 -6.08
CA GLY A 237 -2.13 0.61 -6.77
C GLY A 237 -1.53 1.99 -7.01
N SER A 238 -2.35 2.98 -7.34
CA SER A 238 -1.89 4.38 -7.46
C SER A 238 -1.47 4.95 -6.11
N PHE A 239 -2.23 4.70 -5.05
CA PHE A 239 -1.87 5.13 -3.70
C PHE A 239 -0.50 4.60 -3.30
N ILE A 240 -0.28 3.30 -3.42
CA ILE A 240 0.98 2.65 -3.04
C ILE A 240 2.10 3.03 -4.02
N GLY A 241 1.80 3.07 -5.32
CA GLY A 241 2.79 3.40 -6.34
C GLY A 241 3.27 4.85 -6.24
N PHE A 242 2.39 5.79 -6.03
CA PHE A 242 2.77 7.19 -5.80
C PHE A 242 3.48 7.35 -4.45
N SER A 243 3.05 6.64 -3.41
CA SER A 243 3.75 6.64 -2.13
C SER A 243 5.19 6.15 -2.27
N ALA A 244 5.40 5.11 -3.07
CA ALA A 244 6.73 4.57 -3.32
C ALA A 244 7.61 5.51 -4.16
N GLY A 245 7.06 6.09 -5.22
CA GLY A 245 7.84 6.78 -6.25
C GLY A 245 7.83 8.30 -6.21
N PHE A 246 6.92 8.92 -5.45
CA PHE A 246 6.74 10.38 -5.49
C PHE A 246 7.99 11.16 -5.07
N ALA A 247 8.61 10.78 -3.97
CA ALA A 247 9.80 11.49 -3.47
C ALA A 247 10.94 11.45 -4.48
N MET A 248 11.18 10.30 -5.09
CA MET A 248 12.23 10.13 -6.09
C MET A 248 11.89 10.90 -7.37
N LEU A 249 10.63 10.86 -7.82
CA LEU A 249 10.18 11.62 -8.98
C LEU A 249 10.36 13.13 -8.75
N ALA A 250 9.91 13.64 -7.61
CA ALA A 250 10.04 15.05 -7.29
C ALA A 250 11.49 15.50 -7.20
N LYS A 251 12.38 14.65 -6.69
CA LYS A 251 13.82 14.93 -6.69
C LYS A 251 14.39 15.09 -8.09
N THR A 252 13.94 14.25 -9.05
CA THR A 252 14.41 14.34 -10.43
C THR A 252 13.88 15.58 -11.14
N GLN A 253 12.65 15.99 -10.87
CA GLN A 253 12.00 17.10 -11.54
C GLN A 253 12.27 18.47 -10.90
N PHE A 254 12.46 18.49 -9.58
CA PHE A 254 12.67 19.70 -8.79
C PHE A 254 13.83 19.46 -7.80
N PRO A 255 15.09 19.37 -8.32
CA PRO A 255 16.24 18.98 -7.48
C PRO A 255 16.56 19.98 -6.38
N ASP A 256 16.14 21.25 -6.51
CA ASP A 256 16.40 22.29 -5.53
C ASP A 256 15.44 22.27 -4.33
N VAL A 257 14.38 21.48 -4.41
CA VAL A 257 13.39 21.35 -3.33
C VAL A 257 13.74 20.18 -2.41
N ASN A 258 13.66 20.41 -1.10
CA ASN A 258 13.82 19.35 -0.12
C ASN A 258 12.51 18.56 0.02
N ILE A 259 12.32 17.64 -0.91
CA ILE A 259 11.07 16.86 -0.99
C ILE A 259 10.85 15.94 0.22
N LEU A 260 11.91 15.51 0.89
CA LEU A 260 11.79 14.58 2.01
C LEU A 260 10.92 15.12 3.15
N ARG A 261 10.93 16.44 3.36
CA ARG A 261 10.11 17.07 4.40
C ARG A 261 8.63 17.16 4.02
N LEU A 262 8.31 16.99 2.74
CA LEU A 262 6.96 17.21 2.20
C LEU A 262 6.30 15.90 1.73
N ALA A 263 7.07 14.85 1.50
CA ALA A 263 6.57 13.61 0.88
C ALA A 263 5.53 12.90 1.76
N PHE A 264 5.64 12.97 3.08
CA PHE A 264 4.75 12.28 4.01
C PHE A 264 3.28 12.69 3.87
N PHE A 265 3.03 13.90 3.42
CA PHE A 265 1.67 14.48 3.39
C PHE A 265 0.77 13.77 2.36
N GLY A 266 1.35 13.29 1.26
CA GLY A 266 0.61 12.53 0.26
C GLY A 266 0.00 11.24 0.81
N PRO A 267 0.80 10.30 1.31
CA PRO A 267 0.26 9.11 1.95
C PRO A 267 -0.66 9.38 3.14
N PHE A 268 -0.40 10.46 3.87
CA PHE A 268 -1.27 10.89 4.98
C PHE A 268 -2.67 11.23 4.48
N ILE A 269 -2.77 12.08 3.45
CA ILE A 269 -4.05 12.43 2.83
C ILE A 269 -4.75 11.18 2.30
N GLY A 270 -4.02 10.33 1.59
CA GLY A 270 -4.55 9.11 0.99
C GLY A 270 -5.09 8.12 2.01
N ALA A 271 -4.38 7.93 3.11
CA ALA A 271 -4.81 7.02 4.17
C ALA A 271 -6.10 7.49 4.86
N ILE A 272 -6.20 8.78 5.14
CA ILE A 272 -7.43 9.37 5.70
C ILE A 272 -8.56 9.28 4.67
N ALA A 273 -8.30 9.64 3.43
CA ALA A 273 -9.28 9.60 2.36
C ALA A 273 -9.85 8.19 2.12
N ARG A 274 -9.07 7.14 2.35
CA ARG A 274 -9.54 5.76 2.23
C ARG A 274 -10.71 5.48 3.17
N SER A 275 -10.62 5.87 4.42
CA SER A 275 -11.71 5.70 5.39
C SER A 275 -12.93 6.53 5.01
N VAL A 276 -12.71 7.77 4.58
CA VAL A 276 -13.78 8.66 4.12
C VAL A 276 -14.47 8.10 2.87
N GLY A 277 -13.70 7.57 1.93
CA GLY A 277 -14.22 6.97 0.70
C GLY A 277 -15.16 5.81 0.95
N GLY A 278 -14.83 4.94 1.90
CA GLY A 278 -15.72 3.85 2.32
C GLY A 278 -17.02 4.35 2.91
N ALA A 279 -16.97 5.33 3.80
CA ALA A 279 -18.14 5.93 4.43
C ALA A 279 -19.06 6.63 3.42
N ILE A 280 -18.48 7.39 2.50
CA ILE A 280 -19.23 8.07 1.42
C ILE A 280 -19.90 7.03 0.51
N SER A 281 -19.21 5.94 0.22
CA SER A 281 -19.73 4.87 -0.64
C SER A 281 -20.90 4.15 -0.01
N ASP A 282 -20.91 3.97 1.31
CA ASP A 282 -22.06 3.40 2.01
C ASP A 282 -23.31 4.30 1.90
N LYS A 283 -23.09 5.61 1.82
CA LYS A 283 -24.20 6.58 1.72
C LYS A 283 -24.69 6.80 0.29
N PHE A 284 -23.78 6.93 -0.67
CA PHE A 284 -24.11 7.33 -2.05
C PHE A 284 -23.97 6.22 -3.07
N GLY A 285 -23.49 5.05 -2.68
CA GLY A 285 -23.23 3.93 -3.58
C GLY A 285 -21.79 3.91 -4.09
N GLY A 286 -21.13 2.74 -3.95
CA GLY A 286 -19.72 2.58 -4.32
C GLY A 286 -19.43 2.82 -5.79
N VAL A 287 -20.32 2.39 -6.68
CA VAL A 287 -20.14 2.56 -8.14
C VAL A 287 -20.14 4.02 -8.53
N ARG A 288 -21.10 4.80 -8.00
CA ARG A 288 -21.19 6.23 -8.29
C ARG A 288 -19.98 6.99 -7.77
N VAL A 289 -19.60 6.74 -6.53
CA VAL A 289 -18.42 7.40 -5.91
C VAL A 289 -17.16 7.04 -6.68
N THR A 290 -16.97 5.77 -7.02
CA THR A 290 -15.80 5.30 -7.77
C THR A 290 -15.74 5.93 -9.17
N LEU A 291 -16.87 6.02 -9.86
CA LEU A 291 -16.92 6.64 -11.20
C LEU A 291 -16.49 8.10 -11.16
N ILE A 292 -17.07 8.87 -10.25
CA ILE A 292 -16.72 10.29 -10.07
C ILE A 292 -15.25 10.43 -9.68
N ASN A 293 -14.77 9.54 -8.82
CA ASN A 293 -13.39 9.56 -8.36
C ASN A 293 -12.41 9.32 -9.50
N PHE A 294 -12.68 8.37 -10.39
CA PHE A 294 -11.82 8.14 -11.57
C PHE A 294 -11.81 9.33 -12.53
N ILE A 295 -12.93 10.04 -12.67
CA ILE A 295 -12.97 11.26 -13.46
C ILE A 295 -12.00 12.30 -12.88
N PHE A 296 -12.02 12.50 -11.57
CA PHE A 296 -11.07 13.41 -10.90
C PHE A 296 -9.62 12.94 -11.00
N MET A 297 -9.37 11.64 -10.89
CA MET A 297 -8.02 11.10 -11.09
C MET A 297 -7.49 11.40 -12.49
N ALA A 298 -8.33 11.24 -13.52
CA ALA A 298 -7.97 11.57 -14.88
C ALA A 298 -7.70 13.09 -15.04
N ILE A 299 -8.53 13.94 -14.43
CA ILE A 299 -8.34 15.40 -14.46
C ILE A 299 -7.02 15.79 -13.80
N PHE A 300 -6.73 15.27 -12.59
CA PHE A 300 -5.47 15.57 -11.91
C PHE A 300 -4.25 15.07 -12.68
N SER A 301 -4.35 13.88 -13.29
CA SER A 301 -3.28 13.36 -14.14
C SER A 301 -3.00 14.26 -15.35
N ALA A 302 -4.06 14.79 -15.98
CA ALA A 302 -3.92 15.74 -17.07
C ALA A 302 -3.32 17.07 -16.61
N LEU A 303 -3.73 17.56 -15.44
CA LEU A 303 -3.20 18.81 -14.87
C LEU A 303 -1.71 18.72 -14.55
N LEU A 304 -1.18 17.54 -14.26
CA LEU A 304 0.25 17.37 -14.00
C LEU A 304 1.12 17.84 -15.17
N PHE A 305 0.66 17.65 -16.41
CA PHE A 305 1.41 18.12 -17.59
C PHE A 305 1.65 19.62 -17.58
N LEU A 306 0.75 20.40 -16.99
CA LEU A 306 0.86 21.85 -16.88
C LEU A 306 1.83 22.30 -15.79
N THR A 307 2.24 21.40 -14.91
CA THR A 307 3.09 21.72 -13.74
C THR A 307 4.53 21.24 -13.89
N LEU A 308 4.78 20.29 -14.79
CA LEU A 308 6.11 19.69 -14.96
C LEU A 308 7.07 20.67 -15.67
N PRO A 309 8.39 20.65 -15.33
CA PRO A 309 9.40 21.30 -16.13
C PRO A 309 9.40 20.73 -17.56
N GLY A 310 9.51 21.58 -18.56
CA GLY A 310 9.57 21.15 -19.96
C GLY A 310 8.24 21.02 -20.68
N THR A 311 7.14 20.71 -19.99
CA THR A 311 5.80 20.64 -20.61
C THR A 311 4.85 21.71 -20.08
N GLY A 312 5.15 22.28 -18.92
CA GLY A 312 4.33 23.27 -18.27
C GLY A 312 5.14 24.33 -17.57
N SER A 313 4.57 24.90 -16.49
CA SER A 313 5.15 26.04 -15.78
C SER A 313 6.44 25.71 -15.02
N GLY A 314 6.70 24.45 -14.70
CA GLY A 314 7.80 24.05 -13.82
C GLY A 314 7.63 24.56 -12.40
N ASN A 315 6.42 24.84 -11.95
CA ASN A 315 6.12 25.35 -10.62
C ASN A 315 5.93 24.18 -9.65
N PHE A 316 6.83 24.08 -8.67
CA PHE A 316 6.79 23.00 -7.69
C PHE A 316 5.51 23.04 -6.84
N ILE A 317 5.03 24.21 -6.43
CA ILE A 317 3.81 24.32 -5.61
C ILE A 317 2.61 23.77 -6.36
N ALA A 318 2.47 24.09 -7.64
CA ALA A 318 1.40 23.56 -8.48
C ALA A 318 1.52 22.04 -8.66
N PHE A 319 2.73 21.55 -8.93
CA PHE A 319 3.03 20.12 -9.04
C PHE A 319 2.65 19.38 -7.77
N TYR A 320 3.08 19.90 -6.61
CA TYR A 320 2.80 19.32 -5.32
C TYR A 320 1.30 19.28 -5.03
N ALA A 321 0.60 20.39 -5.26
CA ALA A 321 -0.84 20.48 -5.03
C ALA A 321 -1.62 19.49 -5.90
N VAL A 322 -1.27 19.34 -7.18
CA VAL A 322 -1.93 18.39 -8.08
C VAL A 322 -1.64 16.94 -7.64
N PHE A 323 -0.40 16.65 -7.22
CA PHE A 323 -0.08 15.33 -6.69
C PHE A 323 -0.82 15.01 -5.40
N MET A 324 -1.01 16.00 -4.52
CA MET A 324 -1.84 15.81 -3.33
C MET A 324 -3.29 15.49 -3.72
N GLY A 325 -3.79 16.09 -4.78
CA GLY A 325 -5.09 15.73 -5.36
C GLY A 325 -5.13 14.28 -5.86
N LEU A 326 -4.06 13.79 -6.46
CA LEU A 326 -3.94 12.39 -6.86
C LEU A 326 -3.91 11.45 -5.65
N PHE A 327 -3.18 11.79 -4.60
CA PHE A 327 -3.18 11.01 -3.35
C PHE A 327 -4.56 10.97 -2.71
N LEU A 328 -5.24 12.10 -2.67
CA LEU A 328 -6.60 12.20 -2.14
C LEU A 328 -7.56 11.27 -2.90
N THR A 329 -7.55 11.35 -4.22
CA THR A 329 -8.45 10.56 -5.06
C THR A 329 -8.04 9.08 -5.08
N ALA A 330 -6.75 8.77 -5.09
CA ALA A 330 -6.29 7.39 -4.99
C ALA A 330 -6.73 6.74 -3.66
N GLY A 331 -6.61 7.47 -2.56
CA GLY A 331 -7.04 7.01 -1.26
C GLY A 331 -8.56 6.85 -1.18
N LEU A 332 -9.30 7.87 -1.57
CA LEU A 332 -10.76 7.85 -1.57
C LEU A 332 -11.30 6.73 -2.46
N GLY A 333 -10.71 6.57 -3.65
CA GLY A 333 -11.04 5.50 -4.57
C GLY A 333 -10.70 4.11 -4.04
N SER A 334 -9.64 3.98 -3.24
CA SER A 334 -9.30 2.72 -2.58
C SER A 334 -10.42 2.28 -1.63
N GLY A 335 -10.96 3.20 -0.86
CA GLY A 335 -12.10 2.95 0.03
C GLY A 335 -13.37 2.63 -0.73
N SER A 336 -13.70 3.42 -1.75
CA SER A 336 -14.92 3.25 -2.53
C SER A 336 -14.89 1.97 -3.37
N THR A 337 -13.77 1.64 -3.97
CA THR A 337 -13.62 0.42 -4.77
C THR A 337 -13.70 -0.82 -3.89
N PHE A 338 -13.07 -0.79 -2.74
CA PHE A 338 -13.11 -1.91 -1.80
C PHE A 338 -14.54 -2.18 -1.31
N GLN A 339 -15.29 -1.14 -0.98
CA GLN A 339 -16.72 -1.23 -0.62
C GLN A 339 -17.54 -1.78 -1.80
N MET A 340 -17.30 -1.27 -2.99
CA MET A 340 -17.98 -1.70 -4.22
C MET A 340 -17.76 -3.19 -4.50
N ILE A 341 -16.52 -3.66 -4.33
CA ILE A 341 -16.16 -5.07 -4.53
C ILE A 341 -16.97 -5.96 -3.60
N ALA A 342 -17.01 -5.62 -2.32
CA ALA A 342 -17.73 -6.39 -1.32
C ALA A 342 -19.23 -6.50 -1.66
N VAL A 343 -19.86 -5.38 -2.05
CA VAL A 343 -21.27 -5.34 -2.40
C VAL A 343 -21.55 -6.16 -3.68
N ILE A 344 -20.76 -5.97 -4.72
CA ILE A 344 -20.96 -6.63 -6.01
C ILE A 344 -20.78 -8.15 -5.90
N PHE A 345 -19.70 -8.61 -5.26
CA PHE A 345 -19.46 -10.05 -5.11
C PHE A 345 -20.54 -10.73 -4.29
N ARG A 346 -21.02 -10.08 -3.24
CA ARG A 346 -22.11 -10.60 -2.45
C ARG A 346 -23.38 -10.76 -3.30
N GLN A 347 -23.74 -9.75 -4.06
CA GLN A 347 -24.94 -9.79 -4.91
C GLN A 347 -24.84 -10.84 -6.00
N ILE A 348 -23.70 -10.93 -6.68
CA ILE A 348 -23.47 -11.89 -7.76
C ILE A 348 -23.52 -13.32 -7.23
N THR A 349 -22.91 -13.58 -6.08
CA THR A 349 -22.88 -14.92 -5.49
C THR A 349 -24.26 -15.35 -5.04
N ILE A 350 -25.01 -14.47 -4.38
CA ILE A 350 -26.38 -14.76 -3.95
C ILE A 350 -27.27 -15.07 -5.17
N TYR A 351 -27.18 -14.25 -6.21
CA TYR A 351 -27.95 -14.47 -7.45
C TYR A 351 -27.62 -15.82 -8.08
N ARG A 352 -26.33 -16.15 -8.21
CA ARG A 352 -25.89 -17.41 -8.81
C ARG A 352 -26.38 -18.63 -8.04
N VAL A 353 -26.28 -18.60 -6.72
CA VAL A 353 -26.71 -19.73 -5.88
C VAL A 353 -28.22 -19.92 -5.98
N LYS A 354 -29.00 -18.85 -5.95
CA LYS A 354 -30.45 -18.91 -6.06
C LYS A 354 -30.89 -19.42 -7.44
N MET A 355 -30.18 -19.04 -8.51
CA MET A 355 -30.49 -19.53 -9.86
C MET A 355 -30.23 -21.02 -10.03
N LYS A 356 -29.37 -21.61 -9.22
CA LYS A 356 -29.08 -23.04 -9.18
C LYS A 356 -29.99 -23.80 -8.20
N GLY A 357 -30.99 -23.13 -7.62
CA GLY A 357 -31.93 -23.74 -6.70
C GLY A 357 -31.45 -23.86 -5.25
N GLY A 358 -30.37 -23.17 -4.89
CA GLY A 358 -29.86 -23.15 -3.52
C GLY A 358 -30.76 -22.37 -2.56
N SER A 359 -30.66 -22.71 -1.27
CA SER A 359 -31.39 -22.01 -0.21
C SER A 359 -30.76 -20.62 0.08
N ASP A 360 -31.53 -19.76 0.77
CA ASP A 360 -31.03 -18.44 1.20
C ASP A 360 -29.84 -18.57 2.14
N GLU A 361 -29.84 -19.55 3.05
CA GLU A 361 -28.70 -19.79 3.98
C GLU A 361 -27.44 -20.20 3.22
N GLN A 362 -27.58 -21.10 2.23
CA GLN A 362 -26.47 -21.49 1.37
C GLN A 362 -25.93 -20.32 0.57
N ALA A 363 -26.83 -19.48 0.00
CA ALA A 363 -26.44 -18.28 -0.74
C ALA A 363 -25.64 -17.31 0.12
N GLN A 364 -26.06 -17.07 1.38
CA GLN A 364 -25.36 -16.20 2.30
C GLN A 364 -23.97 -16.74 2.70
N ARG A 365 -23.88 -18.04 2.97
CA ARG A 365 -22.60 -18.68 3.31
C ARG A 365 -21.59 -18.61 2.16
N GLU A 366 -22.02 -18.96 0.96
CA GLU A 366 -21.14 -18.87 -0.22
C GLU A 366 -20.77 -17.44 -0.55
N ALA A 367 -21.68 -16.48 -0.34
CA ALA A 367 -21.40 -15.06 -0.54
C ALA A 367 -20.30 -14.56 0.40
N VAL A 368 -20.32 -14.96 1.68
CA VAL A 368 -19.29 -14.59 2.65
C VAL A 368 -17.92 -15.15 2.24
N THR A 369 -17.86 -16.44 1.89
CA THR A 369 -16.62 -17.11 1.52
C THR A 369 -16.05 -16.53 0.21
N GLU A 370 -16.88 -16.37 -0.81
CA GLU A 370 -16.43 -15.90 -2.12
C GLU A 370 -16.03 -14.42 -2.08
N THR A 371 -16.76 -13.60 -1.34
CA THR A 371 -16.41 -12.17 -1.15
C THR A 371 -15.08 -12.03 -0.43
N ALA A 372 -14.86 -12.79 0.63
CA ALA A 372 -13.59 -12.75 1.36
C ALA A 372 -12.40 -13.17 0.48
N ALA A 373 -12.59 -14.24 -0.31
CA ALA A 373 -11.57 -14.70 -1.25
C ALA A 373 -11.30 -13.65 -2.33
N ALA A 374 -12.35 -13.04 -2.88
CA ALA A 374 -12.23 -11.98 -3.88
C ALA A 374 -11.45 -10.78 -3.34
N LEU A 375 -11.77 -10.32 -2.14
CA LEU A 375 -11.06 -9.19 -1.52
C LEU A 375 -9.57 -9.50 -1.30
N GLY A 376 -9.25 -10.73 -0.90
CA GLY A 376 -7.86 -11.17 -0.75
C GLY A 376 -7.08 -11.14 -2.06
N PHE A 377 -7.61 -11.76 -3.12
CA PHE A 377 -6.95 -11.79 -4.42
C PHE A 377 -6.86 -10.40 -5.07
N ILE A 378 -7.93 -9.61 -4.99
CA ILE A 378 -7.97 -8.26 -5.53
C ILE A 378 -6.97 -7.37 -4.79
N SER A 379 -6.87 -7.50 -3.47
CA SER A 379 -5.88 -6.81 -2.66
C SER A 379 -4.44 -7.12 -3.09
N ALA A 380 -4.15 -8.38 -3.42
CA ALA A 380 -2.84 -8.78 -3.93
C ALA A 380 -2.54 -8.13 -5.29
N ILE A 381 -3.50 -8.18 -6.20
CA ILE A 381 -3.35 -7.56 -7.54
C ILE A 381 -3.18 -6.05 -7.41
N GLY A 382 -3.98 -5.40 -6.55
CA GLY A 382 -3.88 -3.96 -6.31
C GLY A 382 -2.50 -3.52 -5.81
N ALA A 383 -1.87 -4.31 -4.96
CA ALA A 383 -0.55 -4.00 -4.42
C ALA A 383 0.56 -3.99 -5.49
N VAL A 384 0.35 -4.64 -6.63
CA VAL A 384 1.31 -4.65 -7.74
C VAL A 384 1.52 -3.25 -8.32
N GLY A 385 0.59 -2.32 -8.14
CA GLY A 385 0.75 -0.92 -8.55
C GLY A 385 1.96 -0.24 -7.94
N GLY A 386 2.38 -0.66 -6.74
CA GLY A 386 3.61 -0.19 -6.11
C GLY A 386 4.89 -0.60 -6.85
N PHE A 387 4.81 -1.60 -7.72
CA PHE A 387 5.88 -1.93 -8.66
C PHE A 387 5.74 -1.14 -9.97
N PHE A 388 4.57 -1.19 -10.60
CA PHE A 388 4.39 -0.62 -11.94
C PHE A 388 4.59 0.90 -11.99
N ILE A 389 4.13 1.64 -11.00
CA ILE A 389 4.20 3.11 -11.03
C ILE A 389 5.64 3.63 -10.91
N PRO A 390 6.44 3.25 -9.88
CA PRO A 390 7.83 3.68 -9.83
C PRO A 390 8.64 3.19 -11.04
N GLN A 391 8.38 1.97 -11.49
CA GLN A 391 9.09 1.42 -12.65
C GLN A 391 8.75 2.18 -13.93
N ALA A 392 7.49 2.59 -14.11
CA ALA A 392 7.07 3.40 -15.23
C ALA A 392 7.75 4.78 -15.22
N PHE A 393 7.88 5.40 -14.05
CA PHE A 393 8.64 6.65 -13.92
C PHE A 393 10.10 6.46 -14.31
N GLY A 394 10.75 5.43 -13.79
CA GLY A 394 12.15 5.12 -14.09
C GLY A 394 12.37 4.87 -15.57
N MET A 395 11.54 4.06 -16.19
CA MET A 395 11.64 3.76 -17.62
C MET A 395 11.40 5.01 -18.49
N SER A 396 10.40 5.81 -18.14
CA SER A 396 10.09 7.04 -18.87
C SER A 396 11.24 8.03 -18.81
N LEU A 397 11.84 8.21 -17.63
CA LEU A 397 12.99 9.09 -17.44
C LEU A 397 14.23 8.58 -18.19
N ASN A 398 14.45 7.28 -18.20
CA ASN A 398 15.58 6.66 -18.90
C ASN A 398 15.45 6.80 -20.43
N MET A 399 14.24 6.63 -20.97
CA MET A 399 14.01 6.65 -22.41
C MET A 399 13.95 8.07 -22.99
N THR A 400 13.33 9.01 -22.30
CA THR A 400 13.03 10.35 -22.81
C THR A 400 13.55 11.50 -21.95
N GLY A 401 14.09 11.21 -20.76
CA GLY A 401 14.48 12.23 -19.79
C GLY A 401 13.33 12.93 -19.08
N SER A 402 12.08 12.51 -19.34
CA SER A 402 10.87 13.11 -18.77
C SER A 402 9.90 12.05 -18.27
N PRO A 403 9.15 12.31 -17.18
CA PRO A 403 8.12 11.38 -16.71
C PRO A 403 6.83 11.45 -17.52
N VAL A 404 6.75 12.27 -18.56
CA VAL A 404 5.53 12.50 -19.33
C VAL A 404 4.97 11.21 -19.93
N GLY A 405 5.83 10.32 -20.43
CA GLY A 405 5.39 9.02 -20.97
C GLY A 405 4.64 8.18 -19.95
N ALA A 406 5.17 8.09 -18.73
CA ALA A 406 4.50 7.40 -17.63
C ALA A 406 3.18 8.08 -17.27
N MET A 407 3.17 9.40 -17.18
CA MET A 407 1.95 10.16 -16.86
C MET A 407 0.86 9.95 -17.91
N LYS A 408 1.21 9.88 -19.19
CA LYS A 408 0.25 9.59 -20.28
C LYS A 408 -0.36 8.20 -20.10
N VAL A 409 0.43 7.20 -19.76
CA VAL A 409 -0.05 5.84 -19.51
C VAL A 409 -1.05 5.83 -18.35
N PHE A 410 -0.74 6.52 -17.25
CA PHE A 410 -1.65 6.60 -16.10
C PHE A 410 -2.95 7.30 -16.46
N LEU A 411 -2.88 8.40 -17.21
CA LEU A 411 -4.07 9.12 -17.68
C LEU A 411 -4.98 8.22 -18.52
N ILE A 412 -4.40 7.49 -19.48
CA ILE A 412 -5.13 6.55 -20.32
C ILE A 412 -5.77 5.46 -19.46
N PHE A 413 -5.01 4.93 -18.50
CA PHE A 413 -5.51 3.90 -17.59
C PHE A 413 -6.71 4.39 -16.78
N TYR A 414 -6.66 5.60 -16.24
CA TYR A 414 -7.77 6.17 -15.48
C TYR A 414 -8.99 6.41 -16.37
N ILE A 415 -8.81 6.84 -17.61
CA ILE A 415 -9.89 6.99 -18.59
C ILE A 415 -10.53 5.64 -18.89
N VAL A 416 -9.72 4.59 -19.09
CA VAL A 416 -10.21 3.22 -19.28
C VAL A 416 -11.02 2.78 -18.06
N CYS A 417 -10.57 3.11 -16.85
CA CYS A 417 -11.30 2.79 -15.62
C CYS A 417 -12.63 3.54 -15.52
N VAL A 418 -12.70 4.80 -15.98
CA VAL A 418 -13.96 5.55 -16.08
C VAL A 418 -14.94 4.80 -16.99
N LEU A 419 -14.48 4.44 -18.18
CA LEU A 419 -15.31 3.75 -19.16
C LEU A 419 -15.77 2.37 -18.66
N LEU A 420 -14.86 1.61 -18.08
CA LEU A 420 -15.17 0.28 -17.54
C LEU A 420 -16.19 0.36 -16.41
N THR A 421 -15.98 1.28 -15.48
CA THR A 421 -16.91 1.47 -14.34
C THR A 421 -18.29 1.86 -14.83
N TRP A 422 -18.37 2.78 -15.78
CA TRP A 422 -19.65 3.23 -16.32
C TRP A 422 -20.34 2.14 -17.14
N LEU A 423 -19.63 1.49 -18.06
CA LEU A 423 -20.22 0.52 -18.99
C LEU A 423 -20.62 -0.78 -18.30
N VAL A 424 -19.82 -1.27 -17.34
CA VAL A 424 -20.07 -2.56 -16.70
C VAL A 424 -20.94 -2.42 -15.46
N TYR A 425 -20.67 -1.43 -14.62
CA TYR A 425 -21.31 -1.30 -13.30
C TYR A 425 -22.28 -0.14 -13.20
N GLY A 426 -22.03 0.96 -13.89
CA GLY A 426 -22.92 2.13 -13.84
C GLY A 426 -24.22 1.98 -14.59
N ARG A 427 -24.23 1.21 -15.69
CA ARG A 427 -25.43 0.95 -16.50
C ARG A 427 -26.29 -0.17 -15.92
N ARG A 428 -25.71 -1.04 -15.10
CA ARG A 428 -26.44 -2.11 -14.42
C ARG A 428 -26.76 -1.66 -13.00
N LYS A 429 -27.93 -2.04 -12.50
CA LYS A 429 -28.37 -1.66 -11.14
C LYS A 429 -27.61 -2.41 -10.04
N PHE A 430 -26.30 -2.58 -10.18
CA PHE A 430 -25.47 -3.17 -9.14
C PHE A 430 -25.23 -2.23 -7.95
N SER A 431 -25.56 -0.95 -8.10
CA SER A 431 -25.15 0.09 -7.18
C SER A 431 -26.15 0.43 -6.10
N GLN A 432 -27.29 -0.21 -6.08
CA GLN A 432 -28.37 0.22 -5.18
C GLN A 432 -28.59 -0.78 -4.05
N LYS A 433 -28.18 -0.37 -2.85
CA LYS A 433 -28.44 -0.91 -1.50
C LYS A 433 -27.50 -2.00 -1.04
#